data_c281cd12e4d8bb641410724c8fff5b35
#
_entry.id   c281cd12e4d8bb641410724c8fff5b35
#
_cell.length_a   1.000
_cell.length_b   1.000
_cell.length_c   1.000
_cell.angle_alpha   90.00
_cell.angle_beta   90.00
_cell.angle_gamma   90.00
#
_symmetry.space_group_name_H-M   'P 1'
#
loop_
_entity.id
_entity.type
_entity.pdbx_description
1 polymer ?
#
loop_
_entity_poly.entity_id
_entity_poly.type
_entity_poly.pdbx_seq_one_letter_code
_entity_poly.pdbx_strand_id
1 'polypeptide(L)'
;MVHRIIEWSLRNRFIVLVMVAGLFVWGAFSVKNNPIDAIPDLSENQVIVFTEWMGRGPQLIEDQVTYPLVTNLQGLPRIKYVRGTSMFGMSFIYIIFEDNVDIYWARERVLERLSTVSRNLPAGVNPQLGPDGTGVGHILWYTLDAPGMDLGEQRALQDWYIKFALQNVKGVSEIASFGGFQKQYQITLDPNKLLYYKLSVSNVINAVRSNNNETGGSKFELSDIGYVIKTSGYLNSIEEIQNIPIKTDNGIAIKVSDVASVQTTGETRLGIFDQNGEGERVGGIVVMRYGENAAQVIENVKAKMKEVAKGFPQGVKFDIVYDRGKLIQQSISSIKGTLIEEIIVVSLVVIIFLFHWRSALSIIIQIPITIAISFILLNAFGISSNIMSLTGIALAIGVIVDNGIVMSENAYKHLADRYAHWQQEQKNKTEL
;
A
#
# COMPACT_ATOMS: atom_id res chain seq x y z
N MET A 1 24.89 17.90 -38.17
CA MET A 1 24.87 16.73 -37.29
C MET A 1 23.99 15.61 -37.86
N VAL A 2 22.71 15.86 -38.15
CA VAL A 2 21.73 14.88 -38.69
C VAL A 2 22.24 14.17 -39.96
N HIS A 3 22.76 14.93 -40.94
CA HIS A 3 23.27 14.35 -42.19
C HIS A 3 24.39 13.33 -41.97
N ARG A 4 25.31 13.56 -41.02
CA ARG A 4 26.35 12.60 -40.66
C ARG A 4 25.80 11.31 -40.04
N ILE A 5 24.75 11.42 -39.24
CA ILE A 5 24.11 10.24 -38.62
C ILE A 5 23.42 9.40 -39.68
N ILE A 6 22.73 10.02 -40.64
CA ILE A 6 22.07 9.33 -41.74
C ILE A 6 23.11 8.61 -42.61
N GLU A 7 24.18 9.32 -42.98
CA GLU A 7 25.24 8.76 -43.80
C GLU A 7 25.96 7.57 -43.12
N TRP A 8 26.26 7.70 -41.83
CA TRP A 8 26.84 6.63 -41.02
C TRP A 8 25.90 5.43 -40.93
N SER A 9 24.59 5.64 -40.70
CA SER A 9 23.61 4.58 -40.63
C SER A 9 23.47 3.82 -41.95
N LEU A 10 23.51 4.52 -43.07
CA LEU A 10 23.47 3.90 -44.40
C LEU A 10 24.69 3.05 -44.71
N ARG A 11 25.86 3.49 -44.23
CA ARG A 11 27.14 2.72 -44.40
C ARG A 11 27.18 1.50 -43.47
N ASN A 12 26.58 1.57 -42.28
CA ASN A 12 26.69 0.54 -41.26
C ASN A 12 25.35 -0.15 -40.98
N ARG A 13 24.64 -0.58 -42.01
CA ARG A 13 23.27 -1.16 -41.93
C ARG A 13 23.18 -2.31 -40.92
N PHE A 14 24.19 -3.21 -40.91
CA PHE A 14 24.23 -4.34 -39.99
C PHE A 14 24.29 -3.90 -38.52
N ILE A 15 25.12 -2.90 -38.21
CA ILE A 15 25.23 -2.37 -36.84
C ILE A 15 23.91 -1.75 -36.43
N VAL A 16 23.22 -1.01 -37.32
CA VAL A 16 21.91 -0.41 -37.02
C VAL A 16 20.86 -1.49 -36.73
N LEU A 17 20.83 -2.57 -37.53
CA LEU A 17 19.90 -3.68 -37.30
C LEU A 17 20.15 -4.38 -35.95
N VAL A 18 21.43 -4.59 -35.59
CA VAL A 18 21.81 -5.18 -34.30
C VAL A 18 21.40 -4.26 -33.15
N MET A 19 21.62 -2.93 -33.29
CA MET A 19 21.15 -1.95 -32.27
C MET A 19 19.62 -1.98 -32.11
N VAL A 20 18.86 -2.00 -33.20
CA VAL A 20 17.40 -2.08 -33.17
C VAL A 20 16.93 -3.38 -32.49
N ALA A 21 17.55 -4.52 -32.84
CA ALA A 21 17.27 -5.80 -32.19
C ALA A 21 17.57 -5.74 -30.68
N GLY A 22 18.70 -5.13 -30.30
CA GLY A 22 19.04 -4.88 -28.89
C GLY A 22 18.04 -3.99 -28.15
N LEU A 23 17.53 -2.93 -28.78
CA LEU A 23 16.47 -2.08 -28.24
C LEU A 23 15.17 -2.86 -28.00
N PHE A 24 14.80 -3.77 -28.91
CA PHE A 24 13.63 -4.61 -28.72
C PHE A 24 13.77 -5.55 -27.51
N VAL A 25 14.92 -6.20 -27.38
CA VAL A 25 15.19 -7.09 -26.24
C VAL A 25 15.18 -6.30 -24.92
N TRP A 26 15.85 -5.15 -24.91
CA TRP A 26 15.87 -4.27 -23.73
C TRP A 26 14.49 -3.70 -23.43
N GLY A 27 13.72 -3.27 -24.44
CA GLY A 27 12.34 -2.81 -24.30
C GLY A 27 11.44 -3.89 -23.70
N ALA A 28 11.52 -5.12 -24.20
CA ALA A 28 10.74 -6.25 -23.66
C ALA A 28 11.11 -6.55 -22.19
N PHE A 29 12.38 -6.45 -21.83
CA PHE A 29 12.82 -6.56 -20.43
C PHE A 29 12.27 -5.41 -19.58
N SER A 30 12.31 -4.18 -20.10
CA SER A 30 11.77 -2.99 -19.39
C SER A 30 10.27 -3.08 -19.18
N VAL A 31 9.49 -3.53 -20.16
CA VAL A 31 8.03 -3.77 -20.02
C VAL A 31 7.74 -4.76 -18.90
N LYS A 32 8.53 -5.84 -18.80
CA LYS A 32 8.33 -6.87 -17.77
C LYS A 32 8.66 -6.39 -16.35
N ASN A 33 9.65 -5.53 -16.21
CA ASN A 33 10.16 -5.10 -14.91
C ASN A 33 9.59 -3.76 -14.42
N ASN A 34 8.91 -3.02 -15.29
CA ASN A 34 8.33 -1.73 -14.89
C ASN A 34 7.13 -1.95 -13.95
N PRO A 35 7.08 -1.26 -12.80
CA PRO A 35 5.92 -1.32 -11.91
C PRO A 35 4.63 -0.93 -12.64
N ILE A 36 3.59 -1.72 -12.45
CA ILE A 36 2.30 -1.50 -13.09
C ILE A 36 1.27 -1.11 -12.06
N ASP A 37 0.60 0.04 -12.29
CA ASP A 37 -0.52 0.49 -11.48
C ASP A 37 -1.63 1.07 -12.38
N ALA A 38 -2.83 1.30 -11.81
CA ALA A 38 -3.92 1.97 -12.52
C ALA A 38 -3.70 3.48 -12.60
N ILE A 39 -3.31 4.10 -11.49
CA ILE A 39 -3.14 5.54 -11.32
C ILE A 39 -1.73 5.86 -10.82
N PRO A 40 -1.16 7.02 -11.20
CA PRO A 40 0.12 7.45 -10.67
C PRO A 40 -0.01 7.78 -9.17
N ASP A 41 1.03 7.48 -8.41
CA ASP A 41 1.13 7.94 -7.02
C ASP A 41 1.61 9.41 -7.02
N LEU A 42 0.69 10.31 -6.72
CA LEU A 42 0.94 11.75 -6.57
C LEU A 42 0.90 12.17 -5.09
N SER A 43 0.98 11.21 -4.16
CA SER A 43 1.00 11.50 -2.73
C SER A 43 2.24 12.29 -2.35
N GLU A 44 2.06 13.19 -1.40
CA GLU A 44 3.20 13.90 -0.80
C GLU A 44 4.14 12.89 -0.12
N ASN A 45 5.43 13.19 -0.14
CA ASN A 45 6.44 12.40 0.57
C ASN A 45 6.32 12.67 2.07
N GLN A 46 5.53 11.84 2.77
CA GLN A 46 5.12 12.08 4.15
C GLN A 46 5.45 10.93 5.09
N VAL A 47 5.79 11.30 6.32
CA VAL A 47 5.85 10.39 7.46
C VAL A 47 4.75 10.76 8.44
N ILE A 48 3.95 9.77 8.81
CA ILE A 48 2.85 9.97 9.77
C ILE A 48 3.31 9.47 11.13
N VAL A 49 3.07 10.27 12.15
CA VAL A 49 3.20 9.88 13.56
C VAL A 49 1.83 9.91 14.19
N PHE A 50 1.40 8.83 14.80
CA PHE A 50 0.16 8.79 15.56
C PHE A 50 0.43 8.45 17.02
N THR A 51 -0.42 8.97 17.89
CA THR A 51 -0.27 8.80 19.34
C THR A 51 -1.65 8.62 19.95
N GLU A 52 -1.82 7.55 20.70
CA GLU A 52 -3.05 7.26 21.43
C GLU A 52 -2.95 7.67 22.89
N TRP A 53 -3.95 8.39 23.39
CA TRP A 53 -4.12 8.71 24.79
C TRP A 53 -5.61 8.74 25.14
N MET A 54 -6.20 7.56 25.19
CA MET A 54 -7.64 7.39 25.32
C MET A 54 -8.25 8.08 26.54
N GLY A 55 -9.49 8.55 26.39
CA GLY A 55 -10.24 9.25 27.45
C GLY A 55 -9.84 10.71 27.64
N ARG A 56 -9.08 11.31 26.72
CA ARG A 56 -8.64 12.72 26.78
C ARG A 56 -9.30 13.54 25.68
N GLY A 57 -9.74 14.75 26.04
CA GLY A 57 -10.33 15.69 25.08
C GLY A 57 -9.27 16.25 24.10
N PRO A 58 -9.70 16.75 22.91
CA PRO A 58 -8.81 17.26 21.88
C PRO A 58 -7.87 18.37 22.37
N GLN A 59 -8.37 19.30 23.22
CA GLN A 59 -7.55 20.37 23.75
C GLN A 59 -6.38 19.87 24.58
N LEU A 60 -6.62 18.88 25.45
CA LEU A 60 -5.55 18.29 26.27
C LEU A 60 -4.55 17.49 25.42
N ILE A 61 -5.02 16.82 24.40
CA ILE A 61 -4.17 16.14 23.41
C ILE A 61 -3.30 17.19 22.67
N GLU A 62 -3.88 18.31 22.27
CA GLU A 62 -3.17 19.42 21.63
C GLU A 62 -2.03 19.92 22.53
N ASP A 63 -2.37 20.31 23.75
CA ASP A 63 -1.43 20.97 24.65
C ASP A 63 -0.28 20.05 25.10
N GLN A 64 -0.57 18.78 25.37
CA GLN A 64 0.39 17.87 25.99
C GLN A 64 1.02 16.83 25.07
N VAL A 65 0.47 16.62 23.87
CA VAL A 65 0.95 15.61 22.93
C VAL A 65 1.27 16.23 21.56
N THR A 66 0.27 16.83 20.90
CA THR A 66 0.44 17.29 19.51
C THR A 66 1.43 18.44 19.44
N TYR A 67 1.26 19.49 20.23
CA TYR A 67 2.13 20.67 20.21
C TYR A 67 3.59 20.36 20.57
N PRO A 68 3.91 19.62 21.64
CA PRO A 68 5.28 19.20 21.95
C PRO A 68 5.92 18.36 20.83
N LEU A 69 5.17 17.46 20.19
CA LEU A 69 5.67 16.67 19.09
C LEU A 69 5.92 17.52 17.83
N VAL A 70 4.95 18.35 17.42
CA VAL A 70 5.06 19.22 16.24
C VAL A 70 6.26 20.15 16.37
N THR A 71 6.42 20.84 17.50
CA THR A 71 7.53 21.79 17.70
C THR A 71 8.90 21.12 17.63
N ASN A 72 9.02 19.90 18.13
CA ASN A 72 10.26 19.15 18.06
C ASN A 72 10.53 18.59 16.65
N LEU A 73 9.50 18.17 15.94
CA LEU A 73 9.61 17.60 14.59
C LEU A 73 9.86 18.65 13.51
N GLN A 74 9.45 19.91 13.73
CA GLN A 74 9.73 21.03 12.81
C GLN A 74 11.23 21.30 12.62
N GLY A 75 12.08 20.87 13.53
CA GLY A 75 13.54 21.01 13.43
C GLY A 75 14.24 19.92 12.59
N LEU A 76 13.52 19.03 11.93
CA LEU A 76 14.11 18.01 11.07
C LEU A 76 14.61 18.62 9.74
N PRO A 77 15.71 18.12 9.18
CA PRO A 77 16.20 18.60 7.88
C PRO A 77 15.31 18.12 6.73
N ARG A 78 15.27 18.91 5.66
CA ARG A 78 14.59 18.61 4.38
C ARG A 78 13.07 18.40 4.49
N ILE A 79 12.44 18.98 5.49
CA ILE A 79 10.99 19.06 5.60
C ILE A 79 10.45 20.28 4.84
N LYS A 80 9.27 20.13 4.23
CA LYS A 80 8.48 21.24 3.68
C LYS A 80 7.66 21.88 4.79
N TYR A 81 6.92 21.08 5.54
CA TYR A 81 6.10 21.51 6.68
C TYR A 81 5.65 20.33 7.55
N VAL A 82 5.15 20.66 8.74
CA VAL A 82 4.56 19.71 9.70
C VAL A 82 3.14 20.14 10.02
N ARG A 83 2.19 19.22 9.99
CA ARG A 83 0.78 19.44 10.37
C ARG A 83 0.43 18.52 11.53
N GLY A 84 -0.20 19.05 12.56
CA GLY A 84 -0.77 18.28 13.67
C GLY A 84 -2.30 18.33 13.65
N THR A 85 -2.93 17.24 14.00
CA THR A 85 -4.38 17.13 14.21
C THR A 85 -4.63 16.44 15.53
N SER A 86 -5.40 17.10 16.40
CA SER A 86 -5.77 16.59 17.73
C SER A 86 -7.24 16.18 17.74
N MET A 87 -7.48 14.93 18.11
CA MET A 87 -8.81 14.34 18.20
C MET A 87 -9.05 13.81 19.60
N PHE A 88 -10.29 13.36 19.91
CA PHE A 88 -10.57 12.70 21.17
C PHE A 88 -9.72 11.43 21.31
N GLY A 89 -8.85 11.40 22.29
CA GLY A 89 -7.95 10.27 22.56
C GLY A 89 -6.81 10.05 21.57
N MET A 90 -6.64 10.89 20.54
CA MET A 90 -5.65 10.65 19.47
C MET A 90 -4.99 11.94 18.97
N SER A 91 -3.71 11.82 18.62
CA SER A 91 -2.94 12.84 17.89
C SER A 91 -2.39 12.24 16.61
N PHE A 92 -2.53 12.96 15.49
CA PHE A 92 -1.92 12.63 14.21
C PHE A 92 -1.02 13.78 13.77
N ILE A 93 0.21 13.45 13.39
CA ILE A 93 1.19 14.43 12.91
C ILE A 93 1.69 13.96 11.56
N TYR A 94 1.56 14.83 10.57
CA TYR A 94 2.00 14.62 9.20
C TYR A 94 3.26 15.45 8.98
N ILE A 95 4.38 14.79 8.74
CA ILE A 95 5.67 15.41 8.44
C ILE A 95 5.90 15.26 6.94
N ILE A 96 5.80 16.37 6.21
CA ILE A 96 5.95 16.40 4.76
C ILE A 96 7.39 16.75 4.43
N PHE A 97 8.07 15.87 3.70
CA PHE A 97 9.44 16.03 3.24
C PHE A 97 9.50 16.56 1.79
N GLU A 98 10.67 17.00 1.37
CA GLU A 98 10.95 17.31 -0.03
C GLU A 98 10.78 16.06 -0.91
N ASP A 99 10.39 16.23 -2.18
CA ASP A 99 10.02 15.12 -3.06
C ASP A 99 11.19 14.17 -3.39
N ASN A 100 12.43 14.67 -3.29
CA ASN A 100 13.66 13.92 -3.55
C ASN A 100 14.25 13.24 -2.31
N VAL A 101 13.52 13.22 -1.18
CA VAL A 101 13.94 12.54 0.05
C VAL A 101 13.51 11.09 0.00
N ASP A 102 14.42 10.17 0.31
CA ASP A 102 14.08 8.77 0.52
C ASP A 102 13.17 8.62 1.75
N ILE A 103 12.06 7.91 1.59
CA ILE A 103 11.04 7.77 2.65
C ILE A 103 11.58 7.02 3.87
N TYR A 104 12.45 6.03 3.68
CA TYR A 104 13.00 5.27 4.79
C TYR A 104 14.02 6.08 5.56
N TRP A 105 14.84 6.88 4.88
CA TRP A 105 15.70 7.87 5.54
C TRP A 105 14.87 8.88 6.36
N ALA A 106 13.77 9.38 5.80
CA ALA A 106 12.87 10.29 6.50
C ALA A 106 12.29 9.65 7.77
N ARG A 107 11.83 8.39 7.68
CA ARG A 107 11.30 7.60 8.81
C ARG A 107 12.35 7.41 9.90
N GLU A 108 13.60 7.12 9.55
CA GLU A 108 14.70 7.00 10.52
C GLU A 108 14.94 8.32 11.26
N ARG A 109 14.95 9.45 10.57
CA ARG A 109 15.14 10.78 11.19
C ARG A 109 13.98 11.13 12.13
N VAL A 110 12.75 10.81 11.73
CA VAL A 110 11.58 10.98 12.61
C VAL A 110 11.69 10.10 13.84
N LEU A 111 12.03 8.83 13.67
CA LEU A 111 12.16 7.88 14.78
C LEU A 111 13.24 8.32 15.78
N GLU A 112 14.41 8.76 15.29
CA GLU A 112 15.47 9.32 16.11
C GLU A 112 14.96 10.49 16.97
N ARG A 113 14.24 11.42 16.37
CA ARG A 113 13.68 12.57 17.08
C ARG A 113 12.61 12.14 18.10
N LEU A 114 11.72 11.20 17.71
CA LEU A 114 10.69 10.68 18.61
C LEU A 114 11.28 10.03 19.86
N SER A 115 12.39 9.30 19.75
CA SER A 115 13.05 8.64 20.89
C SER A 115 13.49 9.64 21.98
N THR A 116 13.80 10.87 21.57
CA THR A 116 14.19 11.95 22.49
C THR A 116 12.95 12.63 23.12
N VAL A 117 11.94 12.92 22.29
CA VAL A 117 10.76 13.69 22.71
C VAL A 117 9.82 12.86 23.58
N SER A 118 9.73 11.55 23.34
CA SER A 118 8.84 10.65 24.07
C SER A 118 9.06 10.67 25.58
N ARG A 119 10.26 11.01 26.04
CA ARG A 119 10.58 11.11 27.48
C ARG A 119 9.92 12.29 28.17
N ASN A 120 9.50 13.29 27.39
CA ASN A 120 8.88 14.53 27.89
C ASN A 120 7.35 14.49 27.80
N LEU A 121 6.79 13.41 27.25
CA LEU A 121 5.34 13.23 27.14
C LEU A 121 4.74 12.67 28.45
N PRO A 122 3.44 12.85 28.67
CA PRO A 122 2.75 12.28 29.81
C PRO A 122 2.94 10.75 29.91
N ALA A 123 2.89 10.24 31.14
CA ALA A 123 3.05 8.80 31.39
C ALA A 123 1.98 7.99 30.62
N GLY A 124 2.41 6.93 29.93
CA GLY A 124 1.57 6.06 29.11
C GLY A 124 1.31 6.56 27.69
N VAL A 125 1.86 7.71 27.30
CA VAL A 125 1.76 8.24 25.94
C VAL A 125 2.99 7.78 25.13
N ASN A 126 2.75 7.01 24.09
CA ASN A 126 3.79 6.46 23.22
C ASN A 126 3.51 6.81 21.76
N PRO A 127 4.23 7.78 21.16
CA PRO A 127 4.11 8.09 19.75
C PRO A 127 4.67 6.95 18.89
N GLN A 128 3.96 6.60 17.82
CA GLN A 128 4.31 5.54 16.90
C GLN A 128 4.35 6.06 15.48
N LEU A 129 5.22 5.49 14.65
CA LEU A 129 5.20 5.74 13.21
C LEU A 129 4.01 5.03 12.58
N GLY A 130 3.31 5.73 11.71
CA GLY A 130 2.32 5.14 10.82
C GLY A 130 2.95 4.18 9.81
N PRO A 131 2.13 3.46 9.03
CA PRO A 131 2.60 2.55 8.00
C PRO A 131 3.45 3.27 6.94
N ASP A 132 4.30 2.51 6.25
CA ASP A 132 5.13 2.99 5.13
C ASP A 132 4.39 2.94 3.78
N GLY A 133 3.08 3.12 3.82
CA GLY A 133 2.20 3.23 2.65
C GLY A 133 1.82 4.67 2.34
N THR A 134 1.33 4.89 1.13
CA THR A 134 0.77 6.17 0.70
C THR A 134 -0.75 6.15 0.72
N GLY A 135 -1.40 7.31 0.52
CA GLY A 135 -2.86 7.39 0.42
C GLY A 135 -3.45 6.57 -0.73
N VAL A 136 -2.68 6.36 -1.80
CA VAL A 136 -3.04 5.47 -2.91
C VAL A 136 -2.61 4.02 -2.70
N GLY A 137 -2.00 3.70 -1.56
CA GLY A 137 -1.58 2.34 -1.19
C GLY A 137 -2.70 1.37 -0.87
N HIS A 138 -3.95 1.81 -0.77
CA HIS A 138 -5.12 0.96 -0.54
C HIS A 138 -5.43 0.15 -1.81
N ILE A 139 -4.97 -1.10 -1.89
CA ILE A 139 -5.02 -1.90 -3.12
C ILE A 139 -6.12 -2.95 -3.15
N LEU A 140 -6.56 -3.41 -1.98
CA LEU A 140 -7.59 -4.45 -1.85
C LEU A 140 -8.40 -4.21 -0.57
N TRP A 141 -9.74 -4.29 -0.65
CA TRP A 141 -10.63 -4.26 0.51
C TRP A 141 -11.45 -5.55 0.53
N TYR A 142 -11.59 -6.12 1.67
CA TYR A 142 -12.38 -7.33 1.86
C TYR A 142 -13.20 -7.27 3.14
N THR A 143 -14.28 -8.02 3.15
CA THR A 143 -15.09 -8.31 4.33
C THR A 143 -15.06 -9.80 4.62
N LEU A 144 -15.51 -10.17 5.82
CA LEU A 144 -15.72 -11.54 6.22
C LEU A 144 -17.22 -11.85 6.13
N ASP A 145 -17.56 -12.82 5.31
CA ASP A 145 -18.86 -13.47 5.37
C ASP A 145 -18.72 -14.65 6.35
N ALA A 146 -19.29 -14.49 7.54
CA ALA A 146 -19.09 -15.41 8.66
C ALA A 146 -20.42 -15.70 9.39
N PRO A 147 -21.31 -16.49 8.77
CA PRO A 147 -22.61 -16.79 9.31
C PRO A 147 -22.49 -17.50 10.67
N GLY A 148 -23.23 -17.02 11.65
CA GLY A 148 -23.26 -17.59 12.99
C GLY A 148 -22.17 -17.11 13.95
N MET A 149 -21.22 -16.27 13.50
CA MET A 149 -20.24 -15.61 14.36
C MET A 149 -20.70 -14.20 14.72
N ASP A 150 -20.57 -13.81 15.98
CA ASP A 150 -20.79 -12.43 16.39
C ASP A 150 -19.67 -11.48 15.86
N LEU A 151 -19.95 -10.18 15.83
CA LEU A 151 -19.00 -9.19 15.31
C LEU A 151 -17.67 -9.14 16.09
N GLY A 152 -17.67 -9.47 17.38
CA GLY A 152 -16.45 -9.56 18.18
C GLY A 152 -15.62 -10.79 17.86
N GLU A 153 -16.25 -11.91 17.53
CA GLU A 153 -15.57 -13.14 17.07
C GLU A 153 -14.96 -12.92 15.69
N GLN A 154 -15.73 -12.31 14.78
CA GLN A 154 -15.23 -11.93 13.45
C GLN A 154 -14.03 -11.00 13.57
N ARG A 155 -14.11 -10.01 14.48
CA ARG A 155 -13.01 -9.08 14.73
C ARG A 155 -11.79 -9.79 15.31
N ALA A 156 -11.97 -10.72 16.23
CA ALA A 156 -10.87 -11.51 16.78
C ALA A 156 -10.21 -12.38 15.70
N LEU A 157 -10.98 -13.02 14.82
CA LEU A 157 -10.47 -13.78 13.69
C LEU A 157 -9.65 -12.86 12.73
N GLN A 158 -10.18 -11.66 12.46
CA GLN A 158 -9.49 -10.66 11.63
C GLN A 158 -8.17 -10.22 12.25
N ASP A 159 -8.17 -9.79 13.51
CA ASP A 159 -7.00 -9.16 14.14
C ASP A 159 -5.91 -10.18 14.52
N TRP A 160 -6.28 -11.37 14.95
CA TRP A 160 -5.33 -12.35 15.49
C TRP A 160 -4.89 -13.42 14.51
N TYR A 161 -5.65 -13.67 13.45
CA TYR A 161 -5.30 -14.70 12.48
C TYR A 161 -5.07 -14.12 11.08
N ILE A 162 -6.04 -13.40 10.52
CA ILE A 162 -5.99 -12.93 9.13
C ILE A 162 -4.96 -11.81 8.97
N LYS A 163 -5.01 -10.78 9.83
CA LYS A 163 -4.12 -9.63 9.77
C LYS A 163 -2.64 -10.06 9.77
N PHE A 164 -2.23 -10.88 10.71
CA PHE A 164 -0.84 -11.35 10.80
C PHE A 164 -0.41 -12.18 9.59
N ALA A 165 -1.30 -13.05 9.10
CA ALA A 165 -1.00 -13.88 7.94
C ALA A 165 -0.81 -13.06 6.66
N LEU A 166 -1.67 -12.06 6.43
CA LEU A 166 -1.61 -11.19 5.24
C LEU A 166 -0.53 -10.12 5.34
N GLN A 167 -0.21 -9.62 6.53
CA GLN A 167 0.83 -8.62 6.74
C GLN A 167 2.23 -9.14 6.40
N ASN A 168 2.44 -10.46 6.46
CA ASN A 168 3.70 -11.10 6.08
C ASN A 168 3.89 -11.26 4.56
N VAL A 169 2.91 -10.86 3.75
CA VAL A 169 3.03 -10.90 2.29
C VAL A 169 3.98 -9.79 1.83
N LYS A 170 4.94 -10.16 0.97
CA LYS A 170 5.90 -9.20 0.43
C LYS A 170 5.19 -8.04 -0.28
N GLY A 171 5.57 -6.81 0.06
CA GLY A 171 5.01 -5.58 -0.47
C GLY A 171 3.79 -5.04 0.29
N VAL A 172 3.30 -5.75 1.31
CA VAL A 172 2.26 -5.25 2.21
C VAL A 172 2.89 -4.41 3.32
N SER A 173 2.39 -3.20 3.51
CA SER A 173 2.76 -2.30 4.61
C SER A 173 1.93 -2.61 5.85
N GLU A 174 0.63 -2.66 5.68
CA GLU A 174 -0.33 -2.84 6.76
C GLU A 174 -1.59 -3.56 6.29
N ILE A 175 -2.24 -4.24 7.22
CA ILE A 175 -3.64 -4.68 7.10
C ILE A 175 -4.43 -3.90 8.15
N ALA A 176 -5.15 -2.88 7.70
CA ALA A 176 -6.02 -2.08 8.56
C ALA A 176 -7.35 -2.81 8.76
N SER A 177 -7.67 -3.17 10.00
CA SER A 177 -8.94 -3.85 10.34
C SER A 177 -10.06 -2.85 10.56
N PHE A 178 -11.25 -3.14 10.02
CA PHE A 178 -12.44 -2.30 10.11
C PHE A 178 -13.66 -3.09 10.55
N GLY A 179 -14.60 -2.40 11.19
CA GLY A 179 -15.85 -2.97 11.65
C GLY A 179 -15.72 -3.88 12.89
N GLY A 180 -16.86 -4.32 13.39
CA GLY A 180 -16.94 -5.11 14.60
C GLY A 180 -16.44 -4.37 15.83
N PHE A 181 -16.13 -5.11 16.86
CA PHE A 181 -15.60 -4.58 18.11
C PHE A 181 -14.58 -5.54 18.72
N GLN A 182 -13.59 -5.00 19.39
CA GLN A 182 -12.66 -5.78 20.17
C GLN A 182 -13.36 -6.24 21.46
N LYS A 183 -13.39 -7.54 21.72
CA LYS A 183 -13.95 -8.11 22.95
C LYS A 183 -13.10 -7.69 24.15
N GLN A 184 -13.76 -7.27 25.22
CA GLN A 184 -13.12 -6.95 26.49
C GLN A 184 -13.96 -7.49 27.66
N TYR A 185 -13.29 -7.79 28.77
CA TYR A 185 -13.95 -8.03 30.04
C TYR A 185 -14.20 -6.70 30.74
N GLN A 186 -15.46 -6.37 30.94
CA GLN A 186 -15.89 -5.18 31.64
C GLN A 186 -16.24 -5.47 33.09
N ILE A 187 -15.59 -4.79 34.02
CA ILE A 187 -15.87 -4.86 35.46
C ILE A 187 -16.61 -3.59 35.83
N THR A 188 -17.91 -3.67 36.01
CA THR A 188 -18.76 -2.51 36.42
C THR A 188 -18.92 -2.49 37.93
N LEU A 189 -18.28 -1.49 38.55
CA LEU A 189 -18.29 -1.35 40.03
C LEU A 189 -19.60 -0.80 40.54
N ASP A 190 -20.07 -1.32 41.69
CA ASP A 190 -21.19 -0.76 42.45
C ASP A 190 -20.67 0.17 43.54
N PRO A 191 -20.93 1.50 43.46
CA PRO A 191 -20.44 2.47 44.44
C PRO A 191 -20.95 2.22 45.86
N ASN A 192 -22.20 1.72 46.00
CA ASN A 192 -22.78 1.46 47.30
C ASN A 192 -22.13 0.28 48.01
N LYS A 193 -21.83 -0.78 47.25
CA LYS A 193 -21.10 -1.96 47.74
C LYS A 193 -19.67 -1.62 48.09
N LEU A 194 -18.98 -0.80 47.28
CA LEU A 194 -17.66 -0.30 47.60
C LEU A 194 -17.62 0.46 48.93
N LEU A 195 -18.61 1.33 49.14
CA LEU A 195 -18.76 2.05 50.40
C LEU A 195 -19.02 1.11 51.57
N TYR A 196 -19.92 0.13 51.39
CA TYR A 196 -20.27 -0.83 52.44
C TYR A 196 -19.04 -1.64 52.91
N TYR A 197 -18.22 -2.13 51.94
CA TYR A 197 -17.00 -2.89 52.22
C TYR A 197 -15.78 -2.00 52.51
N LYS A 198 -15.92 -0.66 52.53
CA LYS A 198 -14.85 0.33 52.74
C LYS A 198 -13.68 0.09 51.75
N LEU A 199 -14.01 -0.09 50.47
CA LEU A 199 -13.05 -0.31 49.40
C LEU A 199 -13.02 0.91 48.49
N SER A 200 -11.82 1.26 47.99
CA SER A 200 -11.63 2.24 46.93
C SER A 200 -11.60 1.56 45.56
N VAL A 201 -11.86 2.33 44.51
CA VAL A 201 -11.69 1.86 43.12
C VAL A 201 -10.27 1.34 42.89
N SER A 202 -9.27 1.99 43.46
CA SER A 202 -7.86 1.59 43.37
C SER A 202 -7.59 0.20 43.97
N ASN A 203 -8.30 -0.19 45.02
CA ASN A 203 -8.17 -1.54 45.58
C ASN A 203 -8.57 -2.62 44.56
N VAL A 204 -9.68 -2.39 43.85
CA VAL A 204 -10.16 -3.30 42.83
C VAL A 204 -9.18 -3.35 41.64
N ILE A 205 -8.74 -2.20 41.13
CA ILE A 205 -7.75 -2.12 40.03
C ILE A 205 -6.48 -2.87 40.39
N ASN A 206 -5.94 -2.65 41.56
CA ASN A 206 -4.70 -3.32 42.01
C ASN A 206 -4.91 -4.83 42.19
N ALA A 207 -6.06 -5.25 42.74
CA ALA A 207 -6.38 -6.67 42.87
C ALA A 207 -6.43 -7.36 41.51
N VAL A 208 -7.17 -6.80 40.54
CA VAL A 208 -7.27 -7.36 39.19
C VAL A 208 -5.90 -7.40 38.50
N ARG A 209 -5.13 -6.32 38.59
CA ARG A 209 -3.79 -6.23 37.99
C ARG A 209 -2.82 -7.25 38.58
N SER A 210 -2.84 -7.46 39.90
CA SER A 210 -1.98 -8.41 40.59
C SER A 210 -2.34 -9.87 40.29
N ASN A 211 -3.62 -10.13 40.02
CA ASN A 211 -4.10 -11.49 39.70
C ASN A 211 -4.11 -11.81 38.19
N ASN A 212 -3.77 -10.84 37.33
CA ASN A 212 -3.63 -11.06 35.88
C ASN A 212 -2.14 -10.93 35.51
N ASN A 213 -1.33 -11.82 36.00
CA ASN A 213 0.11 -11.80 35.79
C ASN A 213 0.68 -13.21 35.70
N GLU A 214 1.70 -13.40 34.89
CA GLU A 214 2.44 -14.66 34.78
C GLU A 214 3.87 -14.43 35.27
N THR A 215 4.32 -15.27 36.18
CA THR A 215 5.70 -15.21 36.69
C THR A 215 6.44 -16.45 36.28
N GLY A 216 7.57 -16.29 35.62
CA GLY A 216 8.48 -17.41 35.33
C GLY A 216 9.04 -18.00 36.61
N GLY A 217 8.95 -19.34 36.74
CA GLY A 217 9.52 -20.08 37.86
C GLY A 217 10.94 -20.54 37.56
N SER A 218 11.58 -21.09 38.59
CA SER A 218 12.89 -21.72 38.51
C SER A 218 12.81 -23.11 37.88
N LYS A 219 13.93 -23.58 37.39
CA LYS A 219 14.12 -25.02 37.09
C LYS A 219 14.54 -25.74 38.37
N PHE A 220 13.98 -26.92 38.60
CA PHE A 220 14.55 -27.85 39.57
C PHE A 220 14.81 -29.20 38.89
N GLU A 221 15.84 -29.86 39.28
CA GLU A 221 16.23 -31.16 38.75
C GLU A 221 15.88 -32.26 39.77
N LEU A 222 15.18 -33.26 39.29
CA LEU A 222 14.86 -34.44 40.06
C LEU A 222 15.19 -35.67 39.22
N SER A 223 16.12 -36.51 39.68
CA SER A 223 16.54 -37.75 39.02
C SER A 223 16.87 -37.58 37.53
N ASP A 224 17.77 -36.65 37.21
CA ASP A 224 18.25 -36.29 35.85
C ASP A 224 17.20 -35.72 34.93
N ILE A 225 16.01 -35.37 35.43
CA ILE A 225 14.96 -34.71 34.70
C ILE A 225 14.80 -33.26 35.17
N GLY A 226 14.96 -32.32 34.27
CA GLY A 226 14.74 -30.90 34.53
C GLY A 226 13.27 -30.52 34.47
N TYR A 227 12.69 -30.10 35.57
CA TYR A 227 11.31 -29.57 35.64
C TYR A 227 11.34 -28.05 35.60
N VAL A 228 10.51 -27.47 34.74
CA VAL A 228 10.28 -26.01 34.69
C VAL A 228 9.03 -25.70 35.47
N ILE A 229 9.14 -24.89 36.52
CA ILE A 229 7.99 -24.39 37.25
C ILE A 229 7.40 -23.23 36.44
N LYS A 230 6.16 -23.37 36.00
CA LYS A 230 5.40 -22.30 35.35
C LYS A 230 4.23 -21.90 36.23
N THR A 231 4.15 -20.62 36.59
CA THR A 231 2.98 -20.06 37.24
C THR A 231 2.11 -19.43 36.16
N SER A 232 0.93 -20.03 35.89
CA SER A 232 -0.06 -19.45 34.97
C SER A 232 -1.09 -18.67 35.80
N GLY A 233 -1.16 -17.38 35.57
CA GLY A 233 -2.05 -16.48 36.31
C GLY A 233 -2.83 -15.51 35.41
N TYR A 234 -2.81 -15.72 34.10
CA TYR A 234 -3.68 -14.93 33.20
C TYR A 234 -5.13 -15.36 33.35
N LEU A 235 -5.99 -14.34 33.42
CA LEU A 235 -7.44 -14.52 33.56
C LEU A 235 -8.05 -14.85 32.19
N ASN A 236 -8.73 -15.99 32.10
CA ASN A 236 -9.30 -16.51 30.83
C ASN A 236 -10.82 -16.58 30.82
N SER A 237 -11.47 -16.38 31.97
CA SER A 237 -12.91 -16.47 32.08
C SER A 237 -13.51 -15.40 32.99
N ILE A 238 -14.83 -15.19 32.83
CA ILE A 238 -15.59 -14.28 33.72
C ILE A 238 -15.55 -14.79 35.15
N GLU A 239 -15.65 -16.09 35.34
CA GLU A 239 -15.66 -16.71 36.68
C GLU A 239 -14.32 -16.50 37.40
N GLU A 240 -13.19 -16.59 36.68
CA GLU A 240 -11.86 -16.31 37.28
C GLU A 240 -11.79 -14.85 37.73
N ILE A 241 -12.27 -13.90 36.94
CA ILE A 241 -12.30 -12.48 37.30
C ILE A 241 -13.22 -12.24 38.49
N GLN A 242 -14.40 -12.83 38.53
CA GLN A 242 -15.35 -12.73 39.62
C GLN A 242 -14.79 -13.22 40.94
N ASN A 243 -13.95 -14.27 40.90
CA ASN A 243 -13.37 -14.91 42.07
C ASN A 243 -12.10 -14.24 42.60
N ILE A 244 -11.61 -13.16 41.99
CA ILE A 244 -10.42 -12.44 42.45
C ILE A 244 -10.68 -11.87 43.86
N PRO A 245 -9.85 -12.18 44.86
CA PRO A 245 -9.95 -11.59 46.19
C PRO A 245 -9.40 -10.16 46.18
N ILE A 246 -10.16 -9.18 46.67
CA ILE A 246 -9.78 -7.76 46.80
C ILE A 246 -9.20 -7.51 48.19
N LYS A 247 -9.83 -8.03 49.22
CA LYS A 247 -9.48 -7.84 50.63
C LYS A 247 -9.97 -9.01 51.45
N THR A 248 -9.28 -9.36 52.48
CA THR A 248 -9.78 -10.29 53.50
C THR A 248 -10.21 -9.51 54.75
N ASP A 249 -11.45 -9.73 55.20
CA ASP A 249 -11.97 -9.14 56.39
C ASP A 249 -12.50 -10.26 57.31
N ASN A 250 -11.99 -10.31 58.56
CA ASN A 250 -12.33 -11.36 59.54
C ASN A 250 -12.22 -12.81 59.00
N GLY A 251 -11.27 -13.07 58.11
CA GLY A 251 -11.08 -14.40 57.53
C GLY A 251 -11.95 -14.70 56.32
N ILE A 252 -12.82 -13.77 55.90
CA ILE A 252 -13.67 -13.90 54.71
C ILE A 252 -13.10 -13.04 53.62
N ALA A 253 -12.86 -13.63 52.45
CA ALA A 253 -12.35 -12.92 51.29
C ALA A 253 -13.53 -12.17 50.61
N ILE A 254 -13.40 -10.84 50.46
CA ILE A 254 -14.29 -10.02 49.63
C ILE A 254 -13.76 -10.12 48.20
N LYS A 255 -14.60 -10.63 47.28
CA LYS A 255 -14.25 -10.88 45.87
C LYS A 255 -14.76 -9.75 44.98
N VAL A 256 -14.30 -9.76 43.72
CA VAL A 256 -14.80 -8.83 42.68
C VAL A 256 -16.29 -8.98 42.49
N SER A 257 -16.84 -10.19 42.51
CA SER A 257 -18.29 -10.46 42.41
C SER A 257 -19.13 -9.79 43.51
N ASP A 258 -18.55 -9.51 44.69
CA ASP A 258 -19.27 -8.89 45.81
C ASP A 258 -19.49 -7.39 45.59
N VAL A 259 -18.62 -6.74 44.81
CA VAL A 259 -18.62 -5.28 44.59
C VAL A 259 -18.79 -4.85 43.15
N ALA A 260 -18.84 -5.81 42.20
CA ALA A 260 -18.92 -5.52 40.78
C ALA A 260 -19.74 -6.58 40.03
N SER A 261 -20.22 -6.21 38.84
CA SER A 261 -20.65 -7.16 37.81
C SER A 261 -19.57 -7.28 36.74
N VAL A 262 -19.33 -8.52 36.28
CA VAL A 262 -18.35 -8.83 35.24
C VAL A 262 -19.09 -9.39 34.05
N GLN A 263 -18.82 -8.81 32.87
CA GLN A 263 -19.42 -9.27 31.61
C GLN A 263 -18.45 -9.10 30.45
N THR A 264 -18.64 -9.91 29.40
CA THR A 264 -17.96 -9.67 28.12
C THR A 264 -18.73 -8.62 27.33
N THR A 265 -18.06 -7.60 26.85
CA THR A 265 -18.63 -6.53 26.04
C THR A 265 -17.67 -6.12 24.92
N GLY A 266 -18.10 -5.19 24.08
CA GLY A 266 -17.24 -4.57 23.09
C GLY A 266 -16.56 -3.32 23.65
N GLU A 267 -15.37 -3.03 23.14
CA GLU A 267 -14.74 -1.73 23.32
C GLU A 267 -15.62 -0.60 22.77
N THR A 268 -15.43 0.63 23.30
CA THR A 268 -16.14 1.81 22.79
C THR A 268 -15.81 2.01 21.30
N ARG A 269 -16.82 1.96 20.46
CA ARG A 269 -16.67 2.01 19.02
C ARG A 269 -16.62 3.44 18.52
N LEU A 270 -15.66 3.73 17.64
CA LEU A 270 -15.49 5.03 16.98
C LEU A 270 -16.10 5.08 15.59
N GLY A 271 -16.47 3.92 15.01
CA GLY A 271 -17.03 3.84 13.67
C GLY A 271 -17.71 2.50 13.39
N ILE A 272 -18.37 2.46 12.24
CA ILE A 272 -19.08 1.28 11.71
C ILE A 272 -18.57 1.02 10.30
N PHE A 273 -18.47 -0.24 9.92
CA PHE A 273 -18.17 -0.67 8.58
C PHE A 273 -19.36 -1.45 8.01
N ASP A 274 -20.16 -0.76 7.22
CA ASP A 274 -21.34 -1.33 6.56
C ASP A 274 -21.05 -1.71 5.13
N GLN A 275 -21.65 -2.79 4.64
CA GLN A 275 -21.55 -3.23 3.27
C GLN A 275 -22.93 -3.20 2.61
N ASN A 276 -23.10 -2.35 1.60
CA ASN A 276 -24.29 -2.25 0.74
C ASN A 276 -25.61 -1.91 1.49
N GLY A 277 -25.58 -1.45 2.74
CA GLY A 277 -26.76 -1.29 3.57
C GLY A 277 -27.35 -2.59 4.12
N GLU A 278 -26.60 -3.69 4.02
CA GLU A 278 -27.00 -5.01 4.53
C GLU A 278 -26.64 -5.23 6.01
N GLY A 279 -26.01 -4.25 6.61
CA GLY A 279 -25.59 -4.27 8.00
C GLY A 279 -24.07 -4.29 8.18
N GLU A 280 -23.69 -4.28 9.44
CA GLU A 280 -22.30 -4.22 9.82
C GLU A 280 -21.53 -5.48 9.47
N ARG A 281 -20.31 -5.27 8.95
CA ARG A 281 -19.35 -6.32 8.60
C ARG A 281 -18.02 -6.06 9.28
N VAL A 282 -17.21 -7.09 9.37
CA VAL A 282 -15.79 -7.01 9.72
C VAL A 282 -14.97 -7.23 8.48
N GLY A 283 -13.90 -6.49 8.32
CA GLY A 283 -13.03 -6.67 7.16
C GLY A 283 -11.68 -6.00 7.34
N GLY A 284 -10.94 -5.96 6.25
CA GLY A 284 -9.62 -5.35 6.23
C GLY A 284 -9.32 -4.64 4.93
N ILE A 285 -8.48 -3.63 5.05
CA ILE A 285 -7.89 -2.90 3.92
C ILE A 285 -6.42 -3.27 3.85
N VAL A 286 -6.01 -3.76 2.69
CA VAL A 286 -4.61 -4.06 2.40
C VAL A 286 -3.94 -2.78 1.90
N VAL A 287 -2.94 -2.33 2.64
CA VAL A 287 -2.13 -1.16 2.31
C VAL A 287 -0.79 -1.63 1.77
N MET A 288 -0.47 -1.23 0.55
CA MET A 288 0.81 -1.53 -0.11
C MET A 288 1.90 -0.58 0.36
N ARG A 289 3.13 -1.07 0.42
CA ARG A 289 4.31 -0.24 0.67
C ARG A 289 4.60 0.70 -0.48
N TYR A 290 5.18 1.85 -0.16
CA TYR A 290 5.66 2.81 -1.14
C TYR A 290 6.62 2.16 -2.15
N GLY A 291 6.42 2.44 -3.44
CA GLY A 291 7.31 1.99 -4.52
C GLY A 291 7.16 0.53 -4.97
N GLU A 292 6.28 -0.26 -4.34
CA GLU A 292 6.02 -1.65 -4.74
C GLU A 292 5.11 -1.74 -5.99
N ASN A 293 5.11 -2.90 -6.63
CA ASN A 293 4.26 -3.17 -7.80
C ASN A 293 2.86 -3.62 -7.36
N ALA A 294 1.86 -2.74 -7.51
CA ALA A 294 0.49 -2.98 -7.06
C ALA A 294 -0.12 -4.28 -7.64
N ALA A 295 0.06 -4.54 -8.93
CA ALA A 295 -0.46 -5.74 -9.57
C ALA A 295 0.13 -7.02 -8.94
N GLN A 296 1.44 -7.03 -8.69
CA GLN A 296 2.12 -8.19 -8.10
C GLN A 296 1.73 -8.38 -6.63
N VAL A 297 1.65 -7.31 -5.85
CA VAL A 297 1.26 -7.38 -4.44
C VAL A 297 -0.17 -7.91 -4.30
N ILE A 298 -1.11 -7.43 -5.13
CA ILE A 298 -2.50 -7.90 -5.13
C ILE A 298 -2.58 -9.41 -5.41
N GLU A 299 -1.85 -9.90 -6.40
CA GLU A 299 -1.84 -11.34 -6.72
C GLU A 299 -1.24 -12.17 -5.58
N ASN A 300 -0.15 -11.71 -4.97
CA ASN A 300 0.46 -12.36 -3.81
C ASN A 300 -0.53 -12.40 -2.61
N VAL A 301 -1.22 -11.29 -2.35
CA VAL A 301 -2.24 -11.21 -1.28
C VAL A 301 -3.40 -12.17 -1.55
N LYS A 302 -3.94 -12.19 -2.77
CA LYS A 302 -5.03 -13.12 -3.13
C LYS A 302 -4.61 -14.59 -3.02
N ALA A 303 -3.37 -14.90 -3.39
CA ALA A 303 -2.83 -16.25 -3.21
C ALA A 303 -2.77 -16.62 -1.72
N LYS A 304 -2.28 -15.69 -0.87
CA LYS A 304 -2.23 -15.88 0.58
C LYS A 304 -3.62 -15.96 1.22
N MET A 305 -4.58 -15.14 0.77
CA MET A 305 -5.99 -15.24 1.22
C MET A 305 -6.58 -16.64 0.97
N LYS A 306 -6.31 -17.25 -0.20
CA LYS A 306 -6.73 -18.62 -0.51
C LYS A 306 -6.09 -19.66 0.42
N GLU A 307 -4.84 -19.45 0.82
CA GLU A 307 -4.14 -20.30 1.79
C GLU A 307 -4.76 -20.18 3.18
N VAL A 308 -4.91 -18.92 3.66
CA VAL A 308 -5.45 -18.59 4.99
C VAL A 308 -6.89 -19.09 5.15
N ALA A 309 -7.71 -18.98 4.10
CA ALA A 309 -9.09 -19.44 4.11
C ALA A 309 -9.25 -20.95 4.38
N LYS A 310 -8.23 -21.77 4.14
CA LYS A 310 -8.26 -23.20 4.47
C LYS A 310 -8.29 -23.47 5.97
N GLY A 311 -7.86 -22.52 6.79
CA GLY A 311 -7.88 -22.59 8.25
C GLY A 311 -9.10 -21.93 8.88
N PHE A 312 -10.06 -21.47 8.10
CA PHE A 312 -11.25 -20.80 8.62
C PHE A 312 -12.24 -21.80 9.27
N PRO A 313 -13.02 -21.34 10.24
CA PRO A 313 -14.20 -22.05 10.69
C PRO A 313 -15.15 -22.34 9.51
N GLN A 314 -15.96 -23.39 9.67
CA GLN A 314 -16.90 -23.82 8.62
C GLN A 314 -17.88 -22.69 8.26
N GLY A 315 -17.99 -22.38 6.97
CA GLY A 315 -18.88 -21.35 6.44
C GLY A 315 -18.28 -19.96 6.34
N VAL A 316 -17.13 -19.70 6.96
CA VAL A 316 -16.44 -18.40 6.87
C VAL A 316 -15.68 -18.27 5.55
N LYS A 317 -15.81 -17.14 4.88
CA LYS A 317 -15.11 -16.83 3.63
C LYS A 317 -14.81 -15.35 3.50
N PHE A 318 -13.83 -15.03 2.65
CA PHE A 318 -13.57 -13.66 2.21
C PHE A 318 -14.60 -13.22 1.16
N ASP A 319 -15.08 -12.00 1.28
CA ASP A 319 -15.76 -11.28 0.22
C ASP A 319 -14.93 -10.04 -0.18
N ILE A 320 -14.49 -9.97 -1.45
CA ILE A 320 -13.64 -8.90 -1.94
C ILE A 320 -14.53 -7.77 -2.46
N VAL A 321 -14.55 -6.65 -1.72
CA VAL A 321 -15.37 -5.48 -1.99
C VAL A 321 -14.71 -4.53 -2.98
N TYR A 322 -13.39 -4.30 -2.85
CA TYR A 322 -12.60 -3.49 -3.76
C TYR A 322 -11.34 -4.23 -4.18
N ASP A 323 -11.06 -4.23 -5.47
CA ASP A 323 -9.93 -4.90 -6.08
C ASP A 323 -9.31 -4.00 -7.14
N ARG A 324 -8.22 -3.31 -6.78
CA ARG A 324 -7.48 -2.46 -7.70
C ARG A 324 -6.88 -3.24 -8.88
N GLY A 325 -6.63 -4.55 -8.71
CA GLY A 325 -6.14 -5.41 -9.78
C GLY A 325 -7.11 -5.50 -10.96
N LYS A 326 -8.42 -5.47 -10.70
CA LYS A 326 -9.43 -5.40 -11.77
C LYS A 326 -9.32 -4.09 -12.56
N LEU A 327 -9.13 -2.96 -11.86
CA LEU A 327 -8.96 -1.65 -12.48
C LEU A 327 -7.68 -1.60 -13.32
N ILE A 328 -6.56 -2.12 -12.77
CA ILE A 328 -5.27 -2.23 -13.50
C ILE A 328 -5.47 -3.06 -14.78
N GLN A 329 -6.11 -4.21 -14.67
CA GLN A 329 -6.31 -5.12 -15.79
C GLN A 329 -7.20 -4.53 -16.89
N GLN A 330 -8.28 -3.84 -16.51
CA GLN A 330 -9.16 -3.11 -17.44
C GLN A 330 -8.40 -1.99 -18.14
N SER A 331 -7.61 -1.21 -17.41
CA SER A 331 -6.81 -0.11 -17.94
C SER A 331 -5.78 -0.61 -18.97
N ILE A 332 -5.05 -1.66 -18.63
CA ILE A 332 -4.07 -2.27 -19.55
C ILE A 332 -4.75 -2.84 -20.79
N SER A 333 -5.87 -3.55 -20.63
CA SER A 333 -6.58 -4.15 -21.77
C SER A 333 -7.15 -3.09 -22.70
N SER A 334 -7.70 -2.00 -22.16
CA SER A 334 -8.22 -0.87 -22.94
C SER A 334 -7.10 -0.20 -23.74
N ILE A 335 -5.98 0.15 -23.10
CA ILE A 335 -4.86 0.81 -23.75
C ILE A 335 -4.22 -0.12 -24.80
N LYS A 336 -4.06 -1.41 -24.47
CA LYS A 336 -3.57 -2.40 -25.45
C LYS A 336 -4.48 -2.49 -26.67
N GLY A 337 -5.81 -2.47 -26.47
CA GLY A 337 -6.78 -2.42 -27.56
C GLY A 337 -6.59 -1.18 -28.43
N THR A 338 -6.55 0.00 -27.82
CA THR A 338 -6.35 1.28 -28.51
C THR A 338 -5.02 1.31 -29.29
N LEU A 339 -3.91 0.86 -28.70
CA LEU A 339 -2.62 0.79 -29.39
C LEU A 339 -2.66 -0.13 -30.62
N ILE A 340 -3.31 -1.28 -30.51
CA ILE A 340 -3.47 -2.22 -31.65
C ILE A 340 -4.33 -1.59 -32.75
N GLU A 341 -5.46 -0.98 -32.38
CA GLU A 341 -6.32 -0.25 -33.31
C GLU A 341 -5.55 0.87 -34.03
N GLU A 342 -4.82 1.69 -33.28
CA GLU A 342 -3.97 2.76 -33.81
C GLU A 342 -2.96 2.24 -34.82
N ILE A 343 -2.21 1.17 -34.48
CA ILE A 343 -1.25 0.53 -35.38
C ILE A 343 -1.92 0.06 -36.65
N ILE A 344 -3.10 -0.58 -36.57
CA ILE A 344 -3.83 -1.10 -37.73
C ILE A 344 -4.32 0.05 -38.64
N VAL A 345 -4.97 1.06 -38.04
CA VAL A 345 -5.54 2.20 -38.81
C VAL A 345 -4.41 2.99 -39.47
N VAL A 346 -3.38 3.34 -38.73
CA VAL A 346 -2.22 4.05 -39.28
C VAL A 346 -1.54 3.24 -40.37
N SER A 347 -1.32 1.96 -40.19
CA SER A 347 -0.72 1.09 -41.23
C SER A 347 -1.56 1.06 -42.49
N LEU A 348 -2.87 0.94 -42.35
CA LEU A 348 -3.81 0.92 -43.49
C LEU A 348 -3.80 2.25 -44.26
N VAL A 349 -3.88 3.37 -43.53
CA VAL A 349 -3.83 4.73 -44.12
C VAL A 349 -2.51 4.94 -44.84
N VAL A 350 -1.39 4.61 -44.23
CA VAL A 350 -0.05 4.77 -44.82
C VAL A 350 0.10 3.92 -46.11
N ILE A 351 -0.37 2.67 -46.10
CA ILE A 351 -0.35 1.80 -47.29
C ILE A 351 -1.21 2.38 -48.41
N ILE A 352 -2.43 2.85 -48.11
CA ILE A 352 -3.36 3.41 -49.10
C ILE A 352 -2.79 4.69 -49.72
N PHE A 353 -2.28 5.62 -48.91
CA PHE A 353 -1.83 6.93 -49.41
C PHE A 353 -0.46 6.90 -50.08
N LEU A 354 0.47 6.10 -49.60
CA LEU A 354 1.82 6.04 -50.18
C LEU A 354 1.91 5.14 -51.43
N PHE A 355 0.96 4.23 -51.64
CA PHE A 355 0.97 3.22 -52.73
C PHE A 355 2.33 2.48 -52.88
N HIS A 356 3.18 2.56 -51.87
CA HIS A 356 4.53 2.01 -51.87
C HIS A 356 4.79 1.19 -50.62
N TRP A 357 4.61 -0.13 -50.68
CA TRP A 357 4.66 -1.04 -49.53
C TRP A 357 5.99 -0.98 -48.74
N ARG A 358 7.12 -0.72 -49.43
CA ARG A 358 8.45 -0.60 -48.79
C ARG A 358 8.55 0.64 -47.89
N SER A 359 8.04 1.76 -48.32
CA SER A 359 8.00 3.00 -47.52
C SER A 359 7.02 2.85 -46.36
N ALA A 360 5.84 2.24 -46.59
CA ALA A 360 4.89 1.94 -45.54
C ALA A 360 5.48 1.02 -44.47
N LEU A 361 6.22 -0.01 -44.84
CA LEU A 361 6.86 -0.94 -43.91
C LEU A 361 7.87 -0.22 -42.98
N SER A 362 8.62 0.76 -43.48
CA SER A 362 9.57 1.51 -42.65
C SER A 362 8.88 2.33 -41.56
N ILE A 363 7.71 2.91 -41.85
CA ILE A 363 6.90 3.67 -40.91
C ILE A 363 6.25 2.72 -39.88
N ILE A 364 5.71 1.59 -40.33
CA ILE A 364 5.07 0.60 -39.45
C ILE A 364 6.07 0.02 -38.43
N ILE A 365 7.32 -0.25 -38.86
CA ILE A 365 8.39 -0.76 -37.96
C ILE A 365 8.83 0.30 -36.92
N GLN A 366 8.68 1.59 -37.25
CA GLN A 366 9.04 2.67 -36.34
C GLN A 366 8.16 2.68 -35.07
N ILE A 367 6.89 2.29 -35.17
CA ILE A 367 5.94 2.30 -34.03
C ILE A 367 6.41 1.39 -32.88
N PRO A 368 6.66 0.08 -33.10
CA PRO A 368 7.11 -0.79 -32.01
C PRO A 368 8.49 -0.41 -31.47
N ILE A 369 9.37 0.18 -32.28
CA ILE A 369 10.66 0.71 -31.80
C ILE A 369 10.42 1.86 -30.81
N THR A 370 9.53 2.76 -31.15
CA THR A 370 9.16 3.89 -30.27
C THR A 370 8.57 3.42 -28.96
N ILE A 371 7.67 2.45 -29.00
CA ILE A 371 7.09 1.84 -27.80
C ILE A 371 8.20 1.25 -26.93
N ALA A 372 9.13 0.49 -27.53
CA ALA A 372 10.24 -0.12 -26.80
C ALA A 372 11.13 0.95 -26.12
N ILE A 373 11.49 2.01 -26.83
CA ILE A 373 12.28 3.13 -26.28
C ILE A 373 11.52 3.83 -25.15
N SER A 374 10.21 4.06 -25.31
CA SER A 374 9.39 4.69 -24.28
C SER A 374 9.38 3.88 -22.98
N PHE A 375 9.23 2.56 -23.04
CA PHE A 375 9.31 1.71 -21.85
C PHE A 375 10.71 1.66 -21.23
N ILE A 376 11.78 1.70 -22.05
CA ILE A 376 13.15 1.81 -21.54
C ILE A 376 13.32 3.11 -20.75
N LEU A 377 12.82 4.23 -21.27
CA LEU A 377 12.88 5.52 -20.61
C LEU A 377 12.03 5.56 -19.33
N LEU A 378 10.79 5.04 -19.35
CA LEU A 378 9.96 4.93 -18.16
C LEU A 378 10.70 4.17 -17.04
N ASN A 379 11.29 3.02 -17.39
CA ASN A 379 12.05 2.21 -16.43
C ASN A 379 13.30 2.96 -15.92
N ALA A 380 14.06 3.61 -16.80
CA ALA A 380 15.26 4.35 -16.45
C ALA A 380 14.98 5.57 -15.54
N PHE A 381 13.85 6.23 -15.71
CA PHE A 381 13.41 7.35 -14.87
C PHE A 381 12.58 6.93 -13.65
N GLY A 382 12.32 5.63 -13.45
CA GLY A 382 11.53 5.13 -12.33
C GLY A 382 10.04 5.51 -12.41
N ILE A 383 9.53 5.77 -13.62
CA ILE A 383 8.11 6.12 -13.84
C ILE A 383 7.32 4.83 -14.04
N SER A 384 6.27 4.63 -13.24
CA SER A 384 5.38 3.46 -13.34
C SER A 384 4.55 3.47 -14.63
N SER A 385 4.24 2.27 -15.13
CA SER A 385 3.26 2.07 -16.20
C SER A 385 1.84 2.22 -15.64
N ASN A 386 1.23 3.35 -15.87
CA ASN A 386 -0.13 3.68 -15.42
C ASN A 386 -0.93 4.28 -16.58
N ILE A 387 -2.23 4.54 -16.36
CA ILE A 387 -3.11 5.10 -17.40
C ILE A 387 -2.52 6.36 -18.04
N MET A 388 -1.94 7.26 -17.25
CA MET A 388 -1.39 8.52 -17.76
C MET A 388 -0.15 8.31 -18.62
N SER A 389 0.83 7.53 -18.14
CA SER A 389 2.06 7.25 -18.89
C SER A 389 1.79 6.50 -20.19
N LEU A 390 0.87 5.52 -20.15
CA LEU A 390 0.52 4.72 -21.33
C LEU A 390 -0.30 5.53 -22.34
N THR A 391 -1.21 6.39 -21.89
CA THR A 391 -1.92 7.33 -22.77
C THR A 391 -0.97 8.34 -23.40
N GLY A 392 0.04 8.80 -22.67
CA GLY A 392 1.08 9.66 -23.20
C GLY A 392 1.89 8.97 -24.32
N ILE A 393 2.19 7.67 -24.18
CA ILE A 393 2.82 6.87 -25.24
C ILE A 393 1.92 6.80 -26.48
N ALA A 394 0.61 6.53 -26.31
CA ALA A 394 -0.34 6.48 -27.43
C ALA A 394 -0.39 7.81 -28.19
N LEU A 395 -0.48 8.94 -27.49
CA LEU A 395 -0.44 10.26 -28.12
C LEU A 395 0.88 10.52 -28.87
N ALA A 396 2.01 10.09 -28.32
CA ALA A 396 3.33 10.29 -28.94
C ALA A 396 3.49 9.47 -30.23
N ILE A 397 2.85 8.30 -30.34
CA ILE A 397 2.89 7.47 -31.54
C ILE A 397 2.36 8.23 -32.76
N GLY A 398 1.20 8.93 -32.63
CA GLY A 398 0.65 9.73 -33.71
C GLY A 398 1.65 10.76 -34.24
N VAL A 399 2.26 11.55 -33.35
CA VAL A 399 3.27 12.57 -33.72
C VAL A 399 4.50 11.97 -34.41
N ILE A 400 4.95 10.80 -33.97
CA ILE A 400 6.13 10.12 -34.52
C ILE A 400 5.85 9.53 -35.90
N VAL A 401 4.66 8.97 -36.08
CA VAL A 401 4.19 8.46 -37.37
C VAL A 401 4.12 9.57 -38.40
N ASP A 402 3.57 10.74 -38.06
CA ASP A 402 3.54 11.90 -38.93
C ASP A 402 4.93 12.32 -39.39
N ASN A 403 5.90 12.36 -38.49
CA ASN A 403 7.31 12.62 -38.84
C ASN A 403 7.85 11.55 -39.80
N GLY A 404 7.52 10.28 -39.59
CA GLY A 404 7.90 9.18 -40.47
C GLY A 404 7.31 9.32 -41.88
N ILE A 405 6.04 9.73 -41.99
CA ILE A 405 5.33 9.97 -43.25
C ILE A 405 6.01 11.13 -43.99
N VAL A 406 6.22 12.28 -43.36
CA VAL A 406 6.86 13.46 -43.94
C VAL A 406 8.27 13.14 -44.46
N MET A 407 9.08 12.41 -43.69
CA MET A 407 10.43 11.98 -44.11
C MET A 407 10.37 11.03 -45.33
N SER A 408 9.45 10.09 -45.35
CA SER A 408 9.26 9.15 -46.44
C SER A 408 8.79 9.84 -47.72
N GLU A 409 7.83 10.77 -47.60
CA GLU A 409 7.32 11.57 -48.74
C GLU A 409 8.42 12.47 -49.31
N ASN A 410 9.18 13.14 -48.48
CA ASN A 410 10.28 14.00 -48.89
C ASN A 410 11.38 13.18 -49.63
N ALA A 411 11.74 12.01 -49.12
CA ALA A 411 12.66 11.11 -49.77
C ALA A 411 12.16 10.65 -51.13
N TYR A 412 10.85 10.36 -51.25
CA TYR A 412 10.22 9.96 -52.49
C TYR A 412 10.23 11.09 -53.55
N LYS A 413 9.90 12.34 -53.13
CA LYS A 413 9.98 13.53 -54.02
C LYS A 413 11.39 13.72 -54.58
N HIS A 414 12.39 13.69 -53.72
CA HIS A 414 13.79 13.84 -54.16
C HIS A 414 14.26 12.71 -55.11
N LEU A 415 13.76 11.48 -54.91
CA LEU A 415 14.04 10.40 -55.83
C LEU A 415 13.35 10.56 -57.19
N ALA A 416 12.10 11.01 -57.18
CA ALA A 416 11.30 11.30 -58.39
C ALA A 416 11.95 12.40 -59.23
N ASP A 417 12.36 13.51 -58.57
CA ASP A 417 13.04 14.62 -59.25
C ASP A 417 14.37 14.19 -59.90
N ARG A 418 15.16 13.42 -59.14
CA ARG A 418 16.43 12.87 -59.70
C ARG A 418 16.22 11.93 -60.88
N TYR A 419 15.15 11.11 -60.80
CA TYR A 419 14.82 10.21 -61.88
C TYR A 419 14.34 10.95 -63.14
N ALA A 420 13.55 12.02 -62.97
CA ALA A 420 13.10 12.89 -64.05
C ALA A 420 14.30 13.60 -64.71
N HIS A 421 15.24 14.15 -63.97
CA HIS A 421 16.49 14.72 -64.47
C HIS A 421 17.32 13.71 -65.24
N TRP A 422 17.47 12.49 -64.70
CA TRP A 422 18.22 11.43 -65.37
C TRP A 422 17.56 11.01 -66.67
N GLN A 423 16.22 10.93 -66.76
CA GLN A 423 15.50 10.64 -67.97
C GLN A 423 15.71 11.73 -69.05
N GLN A 424 15.69 13.00 -68.65
CA GLN A 424 15.98 14.13 -69.53
C GLN A 424 17.42 14.10 -70.05
N GLU A 425 18.40 13.79 -69.24
CA GLU A 425 19.80 13.64 -69.68
C GLU A 425 19.99 12.47 -70.67
N GLN A 426 19.28 11.37 -70.43
CA GLN A 426 19.31 10.24 -71.37
C GLN A 426 18.66 10.59 -72.72
N LYS A 427 17.57 11.31 -72.71
CA LYS A 427 16.87 11.76 -73.92
C LYS A 427 17.73 12.73 -74.76
N ASN A 428 18.37 13.70 -74.08
CA ASN A 428 19.29 14.61 -74.70
C ASN A 428 20.55 13.93 -75.29
N LYS A 429 20.99 12.78 -74.72
CA LYS A 429 22.12 11.96 -75.23
C LYS A 429 21.74 11.10 -76.42
N THR A 430 20.45 10.84 -76.63
CA THR A 430 19.95 10.00 -77.76
C THR A 430 19.56 10.85 -78.96
N GLU A 431 19.41 12.16 -78.78
CA GLU A 431 19.12 13.14 -79.83
C GLU A 431 20.39 13.82 -80.39
N LEU A 432 21.59 13.54 -79.89
CA LEU A 432 22.91 13.88 -80.40
C LEU A 432 23.58 12.68 -81.10
#